data_3840aa09f6d2c3e7d36d3b29dc010211
#
_entry.id   3840aa09f6d2c3e7d36d3b29dc010211
#
_cell.length_a   1.000
_cell.length_b   1.000
_cell.length_c   1.000
_cell.angle_alpha   90.00
_cell.angle_beta   90.00
_cell.angle_gamma   90.00
#
_symmetry.space_group_name_H-M   'P 1'
#
loop_
_entity.id
_entity.type
_entity.pdbx_description
1 polymer ?
#
loop_
_entity_poly.entity_id
_entity_poly.type
_entity_poly.pdbx_seq_one_letter_code
_entity_poly.pdbx_strand_id
1 'polypeptide(L)'
;DFYREILQQAGAEVVWWPVDASMNAAIFGQQGCDALPRLRQRIFSQLRREIVFPDLSEQQQKACLQADALADLPMQVQGVFFDGGDQWLHWNTFFNTDGKANAWLENLRTAFVSGNLVVAGTSAGTAIQSGPAMITNGTSTNALARGARIYGSMPEGCDRAKRCPKDLQEDDL
;
A
#
# COMPACT_ATOMS: atom_id res chain seq x y z
N ASP A 1 14.62 2.62 6.43
CA ASP A 1 15.33 2.50 7.72
C ASP A 1 15.08 3.64 8.69
N PHE A 2 14.88 4.88 8.21
CA PHE A 2 14.69 6.06 9.08
C PHE A 2 13.61 5.85 10.18
N TYR A 3 12.41 5.43 9.82
CA TYR A 3 11.34 5.18 10.83
C TYR A 3 11.64 3.99 11.72
N ARG A 4 12.29 2.97 11.18
CA ARG A 4 12.74 1.82 11.97
C ARG A 4 13.70 2.26 13.07
N GLU A 5 14.67 3.09 12.72
CA GLU A 5 15.67 3.61 13.67
C GLU A 5 15.00 4.46 14.76
N ILE A 6 14.07 5.36 14.40
CA ILE A 6 13.34 6.18 15.36
C ILE A 6 12.54 5.32 16.34
N LEU A 7 11.80 4.35 15.84
CA LEU A 7 10.99 3.47 16.66
C LEU A 7 11.86 2.58 17.58
N GLN A 8 12.99 2.09 17.07
CA GLN A 8 13.95 1.35 17.89
C GLN A 8 14.60 2.22 18.99
N GLN A 9 14.93 3.47 18.70
CA GLN A 9 15.43 4.42 19.71
C GLN A 9 14.37 4.73 20.77
N ALA A 10 13.09 4.66 20.42
CA ALA A 10 12.00 4.78 21.37
C ALA A 10 11.72 3.47 22.17
N GLY A 11 12.51 2.40 21.96
CA GLY A 11 12.41 1.14 22.68
C GLY A 11 11.50 0.09 22.06
N ALA A 12 11.03 0.29 20.84
CA ALA A 12 10.21 -0.70 20.15
C ALA A 12 11.08 -1.80 19.51
N GLU A 13 10.60 -3.03 19.55
CA GLU A 13 11.08 -4.10 18.69
C GLU A 13 10.39 -3.94 17.32
N VAL A 14 11.16 -3.69 16.27
CA VAL A 14 10.62 -3.33 14.95
C VAL A 14 10.92 -4.41 13.94
N VAL A 15 9.88 -4.96 13.35
CA VAL A 15 9.94 -5.86 12.21
C VAL A 15 9.43 -5.15 10.95
N TRP A 16 10.02 -5.47 9.81
CA TRP A 16 9.52 -4.98 8.54
C TRP A 16 8.41 -5.89 8.01
N TRP A 17 7.25 -5.31 7.72
CA TRP A 17 6.16 -5.96 7.03
C TRP A 17 6.28 -5.68 5.52
N PRO A 18 6.82 -6.61 4.71
CA PRO A 18 7.23 -6.36 3.33
C PRO A 18 6.06 -6.39 2.34
N VAL A 19 4.93 -5.80 2.68
CA VAL A 19 3.73 -5.75 1.83
C VAL A 19 3.71 -4.49 0.99
N ASP A 20 3.35 -4.63 -0.28
CA ASP A 20 3.11 -3.53 -1.21
C ASP A 20 2.18 -3.96 -2.35
N ALA A 21 1.85 -3.05 -3.25
CA ALA A 21 0.99 -3.32 -4.39
C ALA A 21 1.50 -4.44 -5.32
N SER A 22 2.83 -4.63 -5.42
CA SER A 22 3.38 -5.73 -6.21
C SER A 22 3.18 -7.09 -5.53
N MET A 23 3.31 -7.13 -4.21
CA MET A 23 3.03 -8.32 -3.41
C MET A 23 1.55 -8.69 -3.46
N ASN A 24 0.64 -7.70 -3.35
CA ASN A 24 -0.79 -7.94 -3.52
C ASN A 24 -1.10 -8.57 -4.88
N ALA A 25 -0.55 -8.01 -5.95
CA ALA A 25 -0.74 -8.55 -7.30
C ALA A 25 -0.15 -9.97 -7.45
N ALA A 26 0.98 -10.25 -6.82
CA ALA A 26 1.61 -11.57 -6.86
C ALA A 26 0.78 -12.63 -6.12
N ILE A 27 0.33 -12.32 -4.91
CA ILE A 27 -0.33 -13.27 -4.00
C ILE A 27 -1.82 -13.34 -4.29
N PHE A 28 -2.56 -12.25 -4.09
CA PHE A 28 -4.01 -12.22 -4.23
C PHE A 28 -4.47 -12.04 -5.67
N GLY A 29 -3.65 -11.38 -6.52
CA GLY A 29 -3.85 -11.31 -7.96
C GLY A 29 -3.39 -12.57 -8.71
N GLN A 30 -2.94 -13.60 -8.01
CA GLN A 30 -2.56 -14.93 -8.51
C GLN A 30 -1.49 -14.90 -9.64
N GLN A 31 -0.65 -13.87 -9.67
CA GLN A 31 0.42 -13.78 -10.66
C GLN A 31 1.68 -14.56 -10.25
N GLY A 32 1.74 -15.01 -8.99
CA GLY A 32 2.84 -15.79 -8.43
C GLY A 32 4.05 -14.95 -8.01
N CYS A 33 4.81 -15.47 -7.07
CA CYS A 33 5.99 -14.78 -6.51
C CYS A 33 7.12 -14.60 -7.53
N ASP A 34 7.24 -15.47 -8.52
CA ASP A 34 8.23 -15.34 -9.59
C ASP A 34 7.98 -14.09 -10.48
N ALA A 35 6.77 -13.57 -10.47
CA ALA A 35 6.43 -12.36 -11.19
C ALA A 35 6.85 -11.06 -10.47
N LEU A 36 7.26 -11.12 -9.19
CA LEU A 36 7.53 -9.93 -8.38
C LEU A 36 8.48 -8.91 -9.02
N PRO A 37 9.64 -9.28 -9.59
CA PRO A 37 10.53 -8.31 -10.22
C PRO A 37 9.83 -7.53 -11.34
N ARG A 38 9.06 -8.21 -12.18
CA ARG A 38 8.29 -7.61 -13.27
C ARG A 38 7.14 -6.73 -12.73
N LEU A 39 6.45 -7.18 -11.67
CA LEU A 39 5.38 -6.42 -11.03
C LEU A 39 5.90 -5.14 -10.40
N ARG A 40 7.02 -5.21 -9.68
CA ARG A 40 7.67 -4.03 -9.10
C ARG A 40 8.06 -3.03 -10.18
N GLN A 41 8.67 -3.47 -11.26
CA GLN A 41 9.07 -2.58 -12.35
C GLN A 41 7.85 -1.93 -13.01
N ARG A 42 6.74 -2.64 -13.16
CA ARG A 42 5.49 -2.10 -13.72
C ARG A 42 4.84 -1.06 -12.80
N ILE A 43 4.77 -1.35 -11.51
CA ILE A 43 4.07 -0.52 -10.52
C ILE A 43 4.94 0.65 -10.07
N PHE A 44 6.24 0.43 -9.89
CA PHE A 44 7.21 1.41 -9.41
C PHE A 44 8.23 1.76 -10.51
N SER A 45 7.77 2.08 -11.69
CA SER A 45 8.56 2.17 -12.92
C SER A 45 9.83 3.02 -12.84
N GLN A 46 9.92 3.96 -11.91
CA GLN A 46 11.07 4.84 -11.70
C GLN A 46 12.10 4.28 -10.71
N LEU A 47 11.76 3.23 -9.99
CA LEU A 47 12.61 2.65 -8.95
C LEU A 47 12.99 1.22 -9.31
N ARG A 48 14.23 1.01 -9.70
CA ARG A 48 14.78 -0.34 -9.89
C ARG A 48 15.19 -0.92 -8.54
N ARG A 49 14.21 -1.41 -7.77
CA ARG A 49 14.44 -1.91 -6.41
C ARG A 49 15.51 -2.99 -6.35
N GLU A 50 15.54 -3.90 -7.31
CA GLU A 50 16.52 -4.98 -7.39
C GLU A 50 17.96 -4.48 -7.50
N ILE A 51 18.14 -3.27 -8.02
CA ILE A 51 19.47 -2.63 -8.16
C ILE A 51 19.76 -1.74 -6.95
N VAL A 52 18.79 -0.95 -6.52
CA VAL A 52 18.99 0.05 -5.46
C VAL A 52 18.91 -0.58 -4.07
N PHE A 53 18.04 -1.57 -3.90
CA PHE A 53 17.77 -2.26 -2.64
C PHE A 53 17.71 -3.79 -2.84
N PRO A 54 18.81 -4.43 -3.26
CA PRO A 54 18.79 -5.87 -3.57
C PRO A 54 18.38 -6.73 -2.38
N ASP A 55 18.89 -6.44 -1.19
CA ASP A 55 18.59 -7.20 0.03
C ASP A 55 17.11 -7.12 0.41
N LEU A 56 16.49 -5.95 0.31
CA LEU A 56 15.06 -5.78 0.57
C LEU A 56 14.21 -6.49 -0.49
N SER A 57 14.67 -6.49 -1.74
CA SER A 57 14.00 -7.20 -2.83
C SER A 57 14.04 -8.71 -2.63
N GLU A 58 15.17 -9.24 -2.17
CA GLU A 58 15.32 -10.66 -1.82
C GLU A 58 14.46 -11.04 -0.60
N GLN A 59 14.47 -10.22 0.46
CA GLN A 59 13.62 -10.44 1.63
C GLN A 59 12.14 -10.46 1.25
N GLN A 60 11.68 -9.53 0.40
CA GLN A 60 10.31 -9.50 -0.07
C GLN A 60 9.98 -10.72 -0.94
N GLN A 61 10.93 -11.20 -1.76
CA GLN A 61 10.75 -12.42 -2.55
C GLN A 61 10.56 -13.65 -1.64
N LYS A 62 11.36 -13.77 -0.59
CA LYS A 62 11.22 -14.85 0.41
C LYS A 62 9.90 -14.75 1.16
N ALA A 63 9.51 -13.54 1.56
CA ALA A 63 8.26 -13.29 2.26
C ALA A 63 7.03 -13.61 1.40
N CYS A 64 7.08 -13.39 0.10
CA CYS A 64 6.00 -13.75 -0.81
C CYS A 64 5.65 -15.24 -0.76
N LEU A 65 6.66 -16.10 -0.59
CA LEU A 65 6.46 -17.54 -0.44
C LEU A 65 5.86 -17.96 0.91
N GLN A 66 5.71 -17.01 1.84
CA GLN A 66 5.17 -17.19 3.18
C GLN A 66 3.91 -16.32 3.38
N ALA A 67 3.00 -16.35 2.41
CA ALA A 67 1.83 -15.46 2.33
C ALA A 67 0.97 -15.49 3.59
N ASP A 68 0.76 -16.66 4.20
CA ASP A 68 -0.03 -16.83 5.42
C ASP A 68 0.65 -16.13 6.61
N ALA A 69 1.96 -16.28 6.78
CA ALA A 69 2.70 -15.62 7.84
C ALA A 69 2.67 -14.09 7.69
N LEU A 70 2.68 -13.57 6.46
CA LEU A 70 2.49 -12.15 6.20
C LEU A 70 1.09 -11.67 6.57
N ALA A 71 0.07 -12.48 6.30
CA ALA A 71 -1.31 -12.13 6.64
C ALA A 71 -1.51 -12.09 8.16
N ASP A 72 -0.84 -12.96 8.90
CA ASP A 72 -0.99 -13.08 10.35
C ASP A 72 -0.15 -12.07 11.15
N LEU A 73 0.82 -11.41 10.53
CA LEU A 73 1.73 -10.50 11.23
C LEU A 73 1.02 -9.39 12.03
N PRO A 74 -0.05 -8.72 11.51
CA PRO A 74 -0.79 -7.71 12.28
C PRO A 74 -1.42 -8.25 13.57
N MET A 75 -1.68 -9.54 13.65
CA MET A 75 -2.23 -10.20 14.84
C MET A 75 -1.17 -10.50 15.91
N GLN A 76 0.12 -10.37 15.58
CA GLN A 76 1.26 -10.74 16.43
C GLN A 76 2.00 -9.53 16.98
N VAL A 77 1.68 -8.32 16.55
CA VAL A 77 2.35 -7.08 16.94
C VAL A 77 1.40 -6.15 17.70
N GLN A 78 1.93 -5.22 18.47
CA GLN A 78 1.15 -4.22 19.21
C GLN A 78 0.95 -2.93 18.44
N GLY A 79 1.67 -2.73 17.34
CA GLY A 79 1.55 -1.52 16.53
C GLY A 79 1.95 -1.77 15.08
N VAL A 80 1.29 -1.05 14.16
CA VAL A 80 1.67 -0.96 12.76
C VAL A 80 1.87 0.49 12.41
N PHE A 81 3.01 0.80 11.80
CA PHE A 81 3.34 2.13 11.31
C PHE A 81 3.39 2.11 9.78
N PHE A 82 2.56 2.93 9.16
CA PHE A 82 2.56 3.14 7.71
C PHE A 82 3.45 4.32 7.36
N ASP A 83 4.46 4.10 6.55
CA ASP A 83 5.29 5.17 6.01
C ASP A 83 4.56 6.01 4.96
N GLY A 84 5.19 7.09 4.56
CA GLY A 84 4.69 7.96 3.50
C GLY A 84 4.82 7.35 2.11
N GLY A 85 4.40 8.11 1.12
CA GLY A 85 4.51 7.72 -0.28
C GLY A 85 3.29 8.14 -1.07
N ASP A 86 2.52 7.19 -1.54
CA ASP A 86 1.36 7.43 -2.36
C ASP A 86 0.16 6.60 -1.89
N GLN A 87 -0.94 7.28 -1.62
CA GLN A 87 -2.17 6.68 -1.11
C GLN A 87 -2.73 5.62 -2.06
N TRP A 88 -2.61 5.83 -3.38
CA TRP A 88 -3.05 4.87 -4.37
C TRP A 88 -2.25 3.57 -4.32
N LEU A 89 -0.95 3.64 -4.03
CA LEU A 89 -0.14 2.43 -3.82
C LEU A 89 -0.54 1.70 -2.55
N HIS A 90 -0.83 2.44 -1.46
CA HIS A 90 -1.37 1.83 -0.25
C HIS A 90 -2.72 1.16 -0.50
N TRP A 91 -3.62 1.82 -1.24
CA TRP A 91 -4.88 1.19 -1.66
C TRP A 91 -4.63 -0.12 -2.40
N ASN A 92 -3.81 -0.10 -3.43
CA ASN A 92 -3.48 -1.31 -4.21
C ASN A 92 -2.69 -2.36 -3.42
N THR A 93 -2.17 -2.02 -2.24
CA THR A 93 -1.57 -3.00 -1.32
C THR A 93 -2.64 -3.80 -0.60
N PHE A 94 -3.74 -3.17 -0.21
CA PHE A 94 -4.72 -3.73 0.73
C PHE A 94 -6.04 -4.14 0.10
N PHE A 95 -6.30 -3.73 -1.13
CA PHE A 95 -7.52 -4.08 -1.85
C PHE A 95 -7.21 -4.89 -3.10
N ASN A 96 -8.06 -5.88 -3.35
CA ASN A 96 -8.04 -6.68 -4.57
C ASN A 96 -8.61 -5.89 -5.75
N THR A 97 -8.46 -6.40 -6.96
CA THR A 97 -8.98 -5.78 -8.18
C THR A 97 -10.50 -5.67 -8.22
N ASP A 98 -11.22 -6.45 -7.40
CA ASP A 98 -12.68 -6.37 -7.22
C ASP A 98 -13.10 -5.34 -6.15
N GLY A 99 -12.16 -4.59 -5.60
CA GLY A 99 -12.39 -3.59 -4.57
C GLY A 99 -12.60 -4.13 -3.16
N LYS A 100 -12.46 -5.45 -2.95
CA LYS A 100 -12.55 -6.04 -1.62
C LYS A 100 -11.23 -6.01 -0.89
N ALA A 101 -11.28 -5.86 0.43
CA ALA A 101 -10.13 -5.99 1.28
C ALA A 101 -9.47 -7.36 1.12
N ASN A 102 -8.14 -7.40 1.06
CA ASN A 102 -7.41 -8.67 1.11
C ASN A 102 -7.19 -9.12 2.57
N ALA A 103 -6.63 -10.31 2.76
CA ALA A 103 -6.43 -10.89 4.08
C ALA A 103 -5.53 -10.02 5.00
N TRP A 104 -4.59 -9.27 4.44
CA TRP A 104 -3.75 -8.35 5.22
C TRP A 104 -4.56 -7.25 5.88
N LEU A 105 -5.49 -6.64 5.14
CA LEU A 105 -6.35 -5.59 5.68
C LEU A 105 -7.39 -6.17 6.65
N GLU A 106 -7.94 -7.35 6.36
CA GLU A 106 -8.93 -7.97 7.25
C GLU A 106 -8.32 -8.33 8.61
N ASN A 107 -7.10 -8.90 8.62
CA ASN A 107 -6.42 -9.22 9.87
C ASN A 107 -5.98 -7.96 10.63
N LEU A 108 -5.50 -6.94 9.91
CA LEU A 108 -5.17 -5.64 10.51
C LEU A 108 -6.41 -5.01 11.17
N ARG A 109 -7.56 -5.01 10.49
CA ARG A 109 -8.82 -4.52 11.05
C ARG A 109 -9.26 -5.31 12.28
N THR A 110 -9.15 -6.63 12.20
CA THR A 110 -9.50 -7.52 13.31
C THR A 110 -8.64 -7.20 14.53
N ALA A 111 -7.33 -7.08 14.36
CA ALA A 111 -6.42 -6.73 15.44
C ALA A 111 -6.71 -5.33 16.02
N PHE A 112 -7.00 -4.35 15.15
CA PHE A 112 -7.34 -2.99 15.56
C PHE A 112 -8.66 -2.94 16.34
N VAL A 113 -9.72 -3.54 15.82
CA VAL A 113 -11.05 -3.53 16.45
C VAL A 113 -11.06 -4.27 17.78
N SER A 114 -10.22 -5.31 17.93
CA SER A 114 -10.05 -6.01 19.22
C SER A 114 -9.32 -5.18 20.30
N GLY A 115 -8.80 -3.99 19.94
CA GLY A 115 -8.08 -3.12 20.85
C GLY A 115 -6.63 -3.55 21.13
N ASN A 116 -6.12 -4.53 20.41
CA ASN A 116 -4.77 -5.07 20.61
C ASN A 116 -3.71 -4.42 19.72
N LEU A 117 -4.11 -3.55 18.80
CA LEU A 117 -3.22 -2.94 17.82
C LEU A 117 -3.37 -1.42 17.79
N VAL A 118 -2.25 -0.72 17.86
CA VAL A 118 -2.16 0.70 17.53
C VAL A 118 -1.78 0.86 16.07
N VAL A 119 -2.48 1.73 15.36
CA VAL A 119 -2.16 2.06 13.97
C VAL A 119 -1.69 3.51 13.91
N ALA A 120 -0.55 3.75 13.31
CA ALA A 120 0.05 5.06 13.13
C ALA A 120 0.62 5.22 11.71
N GLY A 121 0.95 6.43 11.34
CA GLY A 121 1.55 6.65 10.02
C GLY A 121 2.00 8.09 9.80
N THR A 122 2.65 8.31 8.66
CA THR A 122 3.09 9.62 8.19
C THR A 122 2.65 9.88 6.77
N SER A 123 2.33 11.13 6.42
CA SER A 123 1.98 11.53 5.05
C SER A 123 0.87 10.65 4.44
N ALA A 124 1.13 9.95 3.34
CA ALA A 124 0.18 9.01 2.74
C ALA A 124 -0.25 7.90 3.70
N GLY A 125 0.66 7.41 4.55
CA GLY A 125 0.34 6.42 5.59
C GLY A 125 -0.62 6.96 6.65
N THR A 126 -0.62 8.26 6.94
CA THR A 126 -1.65 8.90 7.75
C THR A 126 -2.97 9.04 6.99
N ALA A 127 -2.88 9.45 5.72
CA ALA A 127 -4.07 9.71 4.90
C ALA A 127 -4.94 8.46 4.69
N ILE A 128 -4.32 7.27 4.56
CA ILE A 128 -5.07 6.01 4.39
C ILE A 128 -5.84 5.56 5.65
N GLN A 129 -5.58 6.18 6.80
CA GLN A 129 -6.28 5.92 8.06
C GLN A 129 -7.49 6.84 8.25
N SER A 130 -7.72 7.78 7.33
CA SER A 130 -8.88 8.68 7.40
C SER A 130 -10.18 7.92 7.17
N GLY A 131 -11.27 8.43 7.75
CA GLY A 131 -12.61 7.88 7.85
C GLY A 131 -13.20 7.25 6.58
N PRO A 132 -14.47 7.50 6.22
CA PRO A 132 -15.14 6.74 5.16
C PRO A 132 -14.60 7.03 3.74
N ALA A 133 -13.80 8.08 3.59
CA ALA A 133 -13.23 8.46 2.30
C ALA A 133 -11.81 9.00 2.45
N MET A 134 -10.94 8.62 1.55
CA MET A 134 -9.58 9.14 1.40
C MET A 134 -9.49 9.97 0.13
N ILE A 135 -8.97 11.19 0.25
CA ILE A 135 -8.70 12.03 -0.90
C ILE A 135 -7.34 11.64 -1.49
N THR A 136 -7.36 11.26 -2.75
CA THR A 136 -6.14 10.93 -3.51
C THR A 136 -6.34 11.26 -4.98
N ASN A 137 -5.27 11.61 -5.68
CA ASN A 137 -5.30 12.07 -7.06
C ASN A 137 -6.15 13.35 -7.28
N GLY A 138 -6.42 13.69 -8.53
CA GLY A 138 -7.18 14.89 -8.88
C GLY A 138 -6.40 16.20 -8.71
N THR A 139 -7.09 17.30 -8.88
CA THR A 139 -6.56 18.65 -8.70
C THR A 139 -7.43 19.46 -7.75
N SER A 140 -6.79 20.37 -6.99
CA SER A 140 -7.52 21.28 -6.09
C SER A 140 -8.56 22.12 -6.84
N THR A 141 -8.27 22.51 -8.08
CA THR A 141 -9.20 23.29 -8.92
C THR A 141 -10.47 22.49 -9.22
N ASN A 142 -10.34 21.22 -9.59
CA ASN A 142 -11.48 20.36 -9.88
C ASN A 142 -12.28 20.05 -8.62
N ALA A 143 -11.61 19.77 -7.50
CA ALA A 143 -12.27 19.55 -6.21
C ALA A 143 -13.07 20.77 -5.76
N LEU A 144 -12.56 21.99 -5.96
CA LEU A 144 -13.28 23.23 -5.65
C LEU A 144 -14.44 23.48 -6.59
N ALA A 145 -14.30 23.18 -7.88
CA ALA A 145 -15.32 23.44 -8.89
C ALA A 145 -16.47 22.43 -8.87
N ARG A 146 -16.19 21.17 -8.55
CA ARG A 146 -17.12 20.04 -8.73
C ARG A 146 -17.43 19.26 -7.44
N GLY A 147 -16.74 19.58 -6.35
CA GLY A 147 -16.81 18.84 -5.08
C GLY A 147 -16.02 17.53 -5.09
N ALA A 148 -15.99 16.86 -3.94
CA ALA A 148 -15.36 15.55 -3.81
C ALA A 148 -16.23 14.47 -4.49
N ARG A 149 -15.57 13.54 -5.17
CA ARG A 149 -16.22 12.39 -5.82
C ARG A 149 -15.58 11.09 -5.37
N ILE A 150 -16.33 10.01 -5.45
CA ILE A 150 -15.82 8.67 -5.16
C ILE A 150 -15.09 8.16 -6.40
N TYR A 151 -13.86 7.73 -6.20
CA TYR A 151 -13.07 7.07 -7.24
C TYR A 151 -13.60 5.65 -7.45
N GLY A 152 -14.15 5.37 -8.62
CA GLY A 152 -14.76 4.08 -8.94
C GLY A 152 -13.78 3.07 -9.55
N SER A 153 -13.00 3.52 -10.54
CA SER A 153 -12.00 2.68 -11.22
C SER A 153 -11.02 3.57 -11.96
N MET A 154 -9.80 3.10 -12.13
CA MET A 154 -8.84 3.77 -12.98
C MET A 154 -9.38 3.79 -14.42
N PRO A 155 -9.45 4.94 -15.11
CA PRO A 155 -9.86 4.98 -16.50
C PRO A 155 -9.01 4.07 -17.38
N GLU A 156 -9.59 3.45 -18.39
CA GLU A 156 -8.89 2.54 -19.27
C GLU A 156 -7.65 3.21 -19.87
N GLY A 157 -6.49 2.57 -19.77
CA GLY A 157 -5.21 3.10 -20.23
C GLY A 157 -4.51 4.05 -19.26
N CYS A 158 -5.14 4.39 -18.15
CA CYS A 158 -4.54 5.12 -17.06
C CYS A 158 -3.99 4.13 -16.04
N ASP A 159 -2.75 3.85 -16.12
CA ASP A 159 -1.98 3.33 -15.00
C ASP A 159 -0.93 4.37 -14.61
N ARG A 160 -0.36 4.18 -13.45
CA ARG A 160 0.66 5.09 -12.94
C ARG A 160 1.90 5.18 -13.81
N ALA A 161 2.24 4.12 -14.54
CA ALA A 161 3.35 4.08 -15.47
C ALA A 161 3.09 4.97 -16.69
N LYS A 162 1.84 5.09 -17.10
CA LYS A 162 1.42 5.94 -18.21
C LYS A 162 1.05 7.35 -17.80
N ARG A 163 1.05 7.65 -16.48
CA ARG A 163 0.72 8.97 -15.95
C ARG A 163 -0.53 9.53 -16.60
N CYS A 164 -1.69 9.07 -16.13
CA CYS A 164 -2.95 9.65 -16.60
C CYS A 164 -2.85 11.16 -16.69
N PRO A 165 -3.24 11.75 -17.81
CA PRO A 165 -3.33 13.18 -17.90
C PRO A 165 -4.20 13.72 -16.76
N LYS A 166 -3.79 14.82 -16.16
CA LYS A 166 -4.49 15.43 -15.00
C LYS A 166 -5.95 15.77 -15.30
N ASP A 167 -6.26 16.01 -16.55
CA ASP A 167 -7.57 16.30 -17.08
C ASP A 167 -8.51 15.08 -17.14
N LEU A 168 -8.00 13.86 -17.26
CA LEU A 168 -8.82 12.64 -17.19
C LEU A 168 -9.28 12.32 -15.77
N GLN A 169 -8.78 13.00 -14.77
CA GLN A 169 -9.16 12.84 -13.38
C GLN A 169 -10.33 13.76 -12.98
N GLU A 170 -10.87 14.48 -13.92
CA GLU A 170 -11.94 15.44 -13.64
C GLU A 170 -13.21 14.79 -13.08
N ASP A 171 -13.46 13.56 -13.42
CA ASP A 171 -14.65 12.84 -13.00
C ASP A 171 -14.43 11.89 -11.81
N ASP A 172 -13.19 11.76 -11.34
CA ASP A 172 -12.78 10.70 -10.40
C ASP A 172 -12.23 11.20 -9.06
N LEU A 173 -12.64 12.37 -8.63
CA LEU A 173 -12.29 12.90 -7.29
C LEU A 173 -13.21 12.39 -6.20
#